data_90c30cb9d9454a8c464b673879cc6d72
#
_entry.id   90c30cb9d9454a8c464b673879cc6d72
#
_cell.length_a   1.000
_cell.length_b   1.000
_cell.length_c   1.000
_cell.angle_alpha   90.00
_cell.angle_beta   90.00
_cell.angle_gamma   90.00
#
_symmetry.space_group_name_H-M   'P 1'
#
loop_
_entity.id
_entity.type
_entity.pdbx_description
1 polymer ?
#
loop_
_entity_poly.entity_id
_entity_poly.type
_entity_poly.pdbx_seq_one_letter_code
_entity_poly.pdbx_strand_id
1 'polypeptide(L)'
;MSKTKYTVLSYNMGSYELIHPVLEKSERARYIMVTDDPDLKDESGTWEIVYDETLTGTPFNKTLQVRYNPFKYTDDTIVVKIDGSVGVNKSLDNLIDRFEKEPYDMSLMAHPGCDNFIDEYTAWVKTREYPVAHANFVLTFINNVEGYDVQNYKGLLQACYWIQRRNKLNEDANRLIYAFCKYLAGRNEDVERVDQVVATFVLSKFFGTANIMWVDQRMYQSDYFTWYPHKSNVPFGKMEAKDLCKPYWKGERLHNVVRPQDL
;
A
#
# COMPACT_ATOMS: atom_id res chain seq x y z
N MET A 1 -5.29 1.21 -30.92
CA MET A 1 -5.78 1.90 -29.70
C MET A 1 -4.57 2.41 -28.96
N SER A 2 -4.63 3.67 -28.50
CA SER A 2 -3.57 4.22 -27.62
C SER A 2 -3.57 3.42 -26.32
N LYS A 3 -2.40 2.95 -25.89
CA LYS A 3 -2.28 2.24 -24.61
C LYS A 3 -2.48 3.23 -23.45
N THR A 4 -3.14 2.79 -22.39
CA THR A 4 -3.45 3.61 -21.21
C THR A 4 -2.18 4.13 -20.54
N LYS A 5 -2.16 5.42 -20.27
CA LYS A 5 -1.15 6.05 -19.42
C LYS A 5 -1.48 5.82 -17.94
N TYR A 6 -0.46 5.76 -17.10
CA TYR A 6 -0.60 5.58 -15.68
C TYR A 6 0.50 6.30 -14.89
N THR A 7 0.24 6.55 -13.63
CA THR A 7 1.23 7.13 -12.71
C THR A 7 1.70 6.10 -11.69
N VAL A 8 3.00 6.00 -11.51
CA VAL A 8 3.61 5.32 -10.35
C VAL A 8 3.86 6.41 -9.31
N LEU A 9 3.18 6.31 -8.18
CA LEU A 9 3.23 7.27 -7.09
C LEU A 9 3.92 6.67 -5.88
N SER A 10 4.99 7.33 -5.42
CA SER A 10 5.68 7.03 -4.19
C SER A 10 5.76 8.27 -3.31
N TYR A 11 6.26 8.13 -2.08
CA TYR A 11 6.39 9.24 -1.14
C TYR A 11 7.58 9.04 -0.21
N ASN A 12 8.20 10.17 0.17
CA ASN A 12 9.30 10.21 1.12
C ASN A 12 9.08 11.40 2.09
N MET A 13 8.57 11.11 3.29
CA MET A 13 8.26 12.11 4.30
C MET A 13 9.31 12.12 5.39
N GLY A 14 9.76 13.34 5.78
CA GLY A 14 10.79 13.53 6.80
C GLY A 14 12.13 12.90 6.41
N SER A 15 12.43 12.81 5.11
CA SER A 15 13.66 12.17 4.59
C SER A 15 13.89 10.77 5.16
N TYR A 16 12.79 10.03 5.37
CA TYR A 16 12.83 8.73 6.05
C TYR A 16 13.38 7.61 5.17
N GLU A 17 13.28 7.73 3.85
CA GLU A 17 13.74 6.71 2.90
C GLU A 17 14.89 7.22 2.02
N LEU A 18 15.63 6.30 1.46
CA LEU A 18 16.49 6.56 0.31
C LEU A 18 15.64 6.52 -0.96
N ILE A 19 16.01 7.31 -1.96
CA ILE A 19 15.35 7.25 -3.26
C ILE A 19 15.85 6.02 -4.02
N HIS A 20 14.96 5.06 -4.28
CA HIS A 20 15.27 3.89 -5.08
C HIS A 20 14.99 4.18 -6.56
N PRO A 21 15.95 3.91 -7.46
CA PRO A 21 15.77 4.20 -8.89
C PRO A 21 14.72 3.29 -9.52
N VAL A 22 14.13 3.75 -10.61
CA VAL A 22 13.38 2.91 -11.54
C VAL A 22 14.37 2.40 -12.59
N LEU A 23 14.62 1.09 -12.65
CA LEU A 23 15.66 0.52 -13.53
C LEU A 23 15.18 0.43 -14.98
N GLU A 24 13.94 0.07 -15.21
CA GLU A 24 13.32 0.02 -16.53
C GLU A 24 12.05 0.88 -16.55
N LYS A 25 12.14 2.03 -17.22
CA LYS A 25 11.02 2.96 -17.35
C LYS A 25 10.05 2.54 -18.45
N SER A 26 8.75 2.75 -18.23
CA SER A 26 7.75 2.73 -19.29
C SER A 26 7.53 4.12 -19.86
N GLU A 27 7.39 4.22 -21.17
CA GLU A 27 6.95 5.46 -21.84
C GLU A 27 5.47 5.81 -21.52
N ARG A 28 4.71 4.86 -20.99
CA ARG A 28 3.32 5.03 -20.57
C ARG A 28 3.20 5.59 -19.15
N ALA A 29 4.28 5.52 -18.36
CA ALA A 29 4.26 5.83 -16.94
C ALA A 29 4.89 7.19 -16.63
N ARG A 30 4.25 7.95 -15.74
CA ARG A 30 4.91 8.99 -14.95
C ARG A 30 5.33 8.41 -13.62
N TYR A 31 6.50 8.79 -13.15
CA TYR A 31 7.04 8.36 -11.86
C TYR A 31 7.11 9.59 -10.95
N ILE A 32 6.22 9.67 -9.98
CA ILE A 32 6.08 10.81 -9.07
C ILE A 32 6.46 10.39 -7.66
N MET A 33 7.35 11.13 -7.03
CA MET A 33 7.67 11.00 -5.62
C MET A 33 7.25 12.28 -4.89
N VAL A 34 6.28 12.15 -3.98
CA VAL A 34 5.81 13.28 -3.16
C VAL A 34 6.65 13.37 -1.90
N THR A 35 7.01 14.57 -1.51
CA THR A 35 7.83 14.82 -0.33
C THR A 35 7.43 16.09 0.42
N ASP A 36 7.77 16.16 1.69
CA ASP A 36 7.70 17.37 2.53
C ASP A 36 9.06 18.07 2.70
N ASP A 37 10.08 17.58 1.98
CA ASP A 37 11.42 18.15 1.96
C ASP A 37 11.63 18.95 0.66
N PRO A 38 11.73 20.29 0.72
CA PRO A 38 11.92 21.12 -0.47
C PRO A 38 13.27 20.92 -1.16
N ASP A 39 14.25 20.35 -0.46
CA ASP A 39 15.60 20.15 -0.96
C ASP A 39 15.82 18.74 -1.53
N LEU A 40 14.85 17.84 -1.38
CA LEU A 40 14.96 16.48 -1.90
C LEU A 40 15.12 16.48 -3.42
N LYS A 41 16.15 15.79 -3.91
CA LYS A 41 16.43 15.64 -5.34
C LYS A 41 16.65 14.18 -5.69
N ASP A 42 16.16 13.77 -6.82
CA ASP A 42 16.50 12.49 -7.41
C ASP A 42 17.65 12.67 -8.40
N GLU A 43 18.87 12.31 -8.01
CA GLU A 43 20.06 12.40 -8.85
C GLU A 43 19.99 11.44 -10.06
N SER A 44 19.18 10.39 -9.99
CA SER A 44 18.97 9.47 -11.13
C SER A 44 18.13 10.08 -12.24
N GLY A 45 17.40 11.17 -11.96
CA GLY A 45 16.46 11.81 -12.88
C GLY A 45 15.29 10.89 -13.28
N THR A 46 14.96 9.94 -12.42
CA THR A 46 13.89 8.97 -12.66
C THR A 46 12.56 9.46 -12.16
N TRP A 47 12.57 10.01 -10.94
CA TRP A 47 11.38 10.49 -10.26
C TRP A 47 11.17 11.98 -10.50
N GLU A 48 9.96 12.35 -10.83
CA GLU A 48 9.48 13.73 -10.72
C GLU A 48 9.23 14.00 -9.23
N ILE A 49 10.08 14.81 -8.60
CA ILE A 49 9.95 15.17 -7.20
C ILE A 49 8.90 16.25 -7.07
N VAL A 50 7.87 15.99 -6.27
CA VAL A 50 6.78 16.94 -5.96
C VAL A 50 6.83 17.31 -4.49
N TYR A 51 7.33 18.51 -4.21
CA TYR A 51 7.25 19.11 -2.88
C TYR A 51 5.81 19.59 -2.62
N ASP A 52 5.20 19.10 -1.54
CA ASP A 52 3.83 19.49 -1.16
C ASP A 52 3.81 20.13 0.23
N GLU A 53 3.86 21.45 0.25
CA GLU A 53 3.82 22.27 1.48
C GLU A 53 2.49 22.20 2.25
N THR A 54 1.44 21.66 1.61
CA THR A 54 0.11 21.56 2.24
C THR A 54 -0.02 20.35 3.17
N LEU A 55 0.95 19.45 3.15
CA LEU A 55 0.97 18.28 4.03
C LEU A 55 1.24 18.69 5.49
N THR A 56 0.44 18.17 6.42
CA THR A 56 0.50 18.55 7.84
C THR A 56 0.61 17.35 8.76
N GLY A 57 1.17 17.57 9.95
CA GLY A 57 1.34 16.56 11.00
C GLY A 57 2.68 15.83 10.93
N THR A 58 2.75 14.66 11.57
CA THR A 58 3.94 13.80 11.57
C THR A 58 4.25 13.27 10.16
N PRO A 59 5.47 12.77 9.90
CA PRO A 59 5.80 12.12 8.63
C PRO A 59 4.82 11.01 8.26
N PHE A 60 4.35 10.23 9.25
CA PHE A 60 3.33 9.22 9.02
C PHE A 60 1.99 9.81 8.58
N ASN A 61 1.51 10.88 9.26
CA ASN A 61 0.27 11.57 8.89
C ASN A 61 0.34 12.14 7.46
N LYS A 62 1.49 12.69 7.07
CA LYS A 62 1.74 13.18 5.71
C LYS A 62 1.72 12.05 4.69
N THR A 63 2.33 10.90 5.03
CA THR A 63 2.26 9.68 4.22
C THR A 63 0.82 9.25 3.97
N LEU A 64 -0.03 9.23 5.00
CA LEU A 64 -1.44 8.88 4.84
C LEU A 64 -2.20 9.86 3.92
N GLN A 65 -1.88 11.16 4.00
CA GLN A 65 -2.48 12.18 3.13
C GLN A 65 -2.17 11.91 1.65
N VAL A 66 -0.93 11.52 1.33
CA VAL A 66 -0.55 11.17 -0.04
C VAL A 66 -1.15 9.83 -0.45
N ARG A 67 -0.99 8.80 0.38
CA ARG A 67 -1.44 7.43 0.10
C ARG A 67 -2.93 7.33 -0.20
N TYR A 68 -3.75 8.09 0.53
CA TYR A 68 -5.22 8.05 0.40
C TYR A 68 -5.80 9.25 -0.36
N ASN A 69 -4.94 10.05 -1.01
CA ASN A 69 -5.36 11.05 -1.97
C ASN A 69 -4.45 11.06 -3.22
N PRO A 70 -4.22 9.91 -3.85
CA PRO A 70 -3.21 9.78 -4.91
C PRO A 70 -3.55 10.61 -6.14
N PHE A 71 -4.83 10.80 -6.43
CA PHE A 71 -5.31 11.56 -7.58
C PHE A 71 -5.18 13.08 -7.44
N LYS A 72 -4.68 13.58 -6.31
CA LYS A 72 -4.22 14.98 -6.16
C LYS A 72 -3.00 15.27 -7.04
N TYR A 73 -2.18 14.26 -7.29
CA TYR A 73 -0.84 14.40 -7.91
C TYR A 73 -0.79 14.01 -9.40
N THR A 74 -1.89 13.56 -9.95
CA THR A 74 -1.93 13.13 -11.37
C THR A 74 -3.34 13.21 -11.93
N ASP A 75 -3.44 13.42 -13.24
CA ASP A 75 -4.70 13.35 -14.00
C ASP A 75 -4.92 11.97 -14.63
N ASP A 76 -3.96 11.07 -14.54
CA ASP A 76 -4.10 9.71 -15.05
C ASP A 76 -5.25 8.97 -14.38
N THR A 77 -5.89 8.07 -15.13
CA THR A 77 -7.02 7.28 -14.63
C THR A 77 -6.59 6.08 -13.79
N ILE A 78 -5.31 5.71 -13.85
CA ILE A 78 -4.72 4.60 -13.09
C ILE A 78 -3.50 5.10 -12.33
N VAL A 79 -3.45 4.78 -11.04
CA VAL A 79 -2.31 5.06 -10.17
C VAL A 79 -1.83 3.77 -9.53
N VAL A 80 -0.52 3.52 -9.65
CA VAL A 80 0.19 2.48 -8.90
C VAL A 80 0.86 3.14 -7.70
N LYS A 81 0.37 2.89 -6.51
CA LYS A 81 0.96 3.40 -5.26
C LYS A 81 1.97 2.38 -4.73
N ILE A 82 3.16 2.84 -4.41
CA ILE A 82 4.20 2.04 -3.75
C ILE A 82 4.83 2.84 -2.61
N ASP A 83 5.27 2.14 -1.58
CA ASP A 83 6.02 2.77 -0.49
C ASP A 83 7.40 3.25 -0.97
N GLY A 84 7.97 4.24 -0.29
CA GLY A 84 9.32 4.74 -0.57
C GLY A 84 10.41 3.67 -0.45
N SER A 85 10.16 2.61 0.33
CA SER A 85 11.04 1.44 0.48
C SER A 85 10.93 0.43 -0.67
N VAL A 86 10.16 0.71 -1.72
CA VAL A 86 9.97 -0.21 -2.86
C VAL A 86 10.61 0.37 -4.12
N GLY A 87 11.61 -0.32 -4.66
CA GLY A 87 12.21 -0.01 -5.96
C GLY A 87 11.43 -0.66 -7.10
N VAL A 88 11.40 -0.01 -8.26
CA VAL A 88 10.78 -0.52 -9.49
C VAL A 88 11.88 -0.99 -10.44
N ASN A 89 11.93 -2.29 -10.71
CA ASN A 89 13.01 -2.88 -11.51
C ASN A 89 12.63 -2.99 -12.99
N LYS A 90 11.36 -3.17 -13.29
CA LYS A 90 10.86 -3.44 -14.64
C LYS A 90 9.64 -2.60 -14.95
N SER A 91 9.41 -2.31 -16.23
CA SER A 91 8.17 -1.69 -16.68
C SER A 91 6.93 -2.43 -16.14
N LEU A 92 5.97 -1.67 -15.61
CA LEU A 92 4.73 -2.21 -15.07
C LEU A 92 3.64 -2.38 -16.14
N ASP A 93 3.97 -2.22 -17.43
CA ASP A 93 3.02 -2.25 -18.53
C ASP A 93 2.20 -3.53 -18.57
N ASN A 94 2.84 -4.69 -18.41
CA ASN A 94 2.14 -5.98 -18.40
C ASN A 94 1.17 -6.10 -17.22
N LEU A 95 1.54 -5.57 -16.06
CA LEU A 95 0.70 -5.54 -14.88
C LEU A 95 -0.52 -4.64 -15.08
N ILE A 96 -0.32 -3.46 -15.70
CA ILE A 96 -1.40 -2.56 -16.06
C ILE A 96 -2.29 -3.15 -17.14
N ASP A 97 -1.72 -3.75 -18.20
CA ASP A 97 -2.49 -4.42 -19.23
C ASP A 97 -3.34 -5.57 -18.64
N ARG A 98 -2.81 -6.30 -17.66
CA ARG A 98 -3.58 -7.31 -16.93
C ARG A 98 -4.70 -6.70 -16.09
N PHE A 99 -4.42 -5.60 -15.40
CA PHE A 99 -5.41 -4.87 -14.61
C PHE A 99 -6.55 -4.30 -15.48
N GLU A 100 -6.26 -3.92 -16.72
CA GLU A 100 -7.24 -3.36 -17.64
C GLU A 100 -8.09 -4.39 -18.37
N LYS A 101 -7.65 -5.65 -18.47
CA LYS A 101 -8.41 -6.72 -19.14
C LYS A 101 -9.76 -6.98 -18.50
N GLU A 102 -9.86 -6.74 -17.21
CA GLU A 102 -11.05 -6.93 -16.40
C GLU A 102 -11.46 -5.60 -15.76
N PRO A 103 -12.74 -5.42 -15.42
CA PRO A 103 -13.20 -4.18 -14.79
C PRO A 103 -12.80 -4.09 -13.30
N TYR A 104 -11.52 -4.30 -13.01
CA TYR A 104 -11.01 -4.18 -11.66
C TYR A 104 -11.09 -2.72 -11.18
N ASP A 105 -11.54 -2.55 -9.94
CA ASP A 105 -11.51 -1.27 -9.25
C ASP A 105 -10.12 -0.99 -8.69
N MET A 106 -9.52 -2.02 -8.09
CA MET A 106 -8.20 -1.92 -7.48
C MET A 106 -7.41 -3.23 -7.61
N SER A 107 -6.10 -3.12 -7.44
CA SER A 107 -5.22 -4.27 -7.22
C SER A 107 -4.56 -4.16 -5.86
N LEU A 108 -4.57 -5.26 -5.13
CA LEU A 108 -4.06 -5.36 -3.77
C LEU A 108 -3.11 -6.54 -3.63
N MET A 109 -2.25 -6.47 -2.63
CA MET A 109 -1.36 -7.56 -2.23
C MET A 109 -1.74 -8.06 -0.83
N ALA A 110 -1.74 -9.38 -0.65
CA ALA A 110 -1.92 -9.96 0.68
C ALA A 110 -0.67 -9.76 1.54
N HIS A 111 -0.86 -9.61 2.86
CA HIS A 111 0.26 -9.42 3.78
C HIS A 111 1.11 -10.68 3.87
N PRO A 112 2.46 -10.57 3.77
CA PRO A 112 3.36 -11.70 3.97
C PRO A 112 3.48 -12.01 5.48
N GLY A 113 3.15 -13.20 5.90
CA GLY A 113 3.40 -13.68 7.26
C GLY A 113 2.33 -13.38 8.31
N CYS A 114 1.34 -12.50 8.05
CA CYS A 114 0.22 -12.26 8.94
C CYS A 114 -1.11 -12.44 8.23
N ASP A 115 -1.95 -13.34 8.76
CA ASP A 115 -3.26 -13.65 8.19
C ASP A 115 -4.40 -12.82 8.79
N ASN A 116 -4.17 -12.23 9.96
CA ASN A 116 -5.21 -11.56 10.74
C ASN A 116 -4.67 -10.36 11.52
N PHE A 117 -5.57 -9.58 12.07
CA PHE A 117 -5.24 -8.36 12.80
C PHE A 117 -4.48 -8.60 14.09
N ILE A 118 -4.78 -9.69 14.79
CA ILE A 118 -4.16 -10.03 16.08
C ILE A 118 -2.70 -10.40 15.86
N ASP A 119 -2.42 -11.22 14.84
CA ASP A 119 -1.04 -11.60 14.49
C ASP A 119 -0.21 -10.38 14.12
N GLU A 120 -0.78 -9.45 13.34
CA GLU A 120 -0.12 -8.22 12.93
C GLU A 120 0.25 -7.35 14.15
N TYR A 121 -0.72 -7.06 15.02
CA TYR A 121 -0.42 -6.29 16.24
C TYR A 121 0.48 -7.02 17.22
N THR A 122 0.35 -8.34 17.33
CA THR A 122 1.25 -9.16 18.15
C THR A 122 2.69 -9.06 17.64
N ALA A 123 2.89 -9.12 16.32
CA ALA A 123 4.19 -8.93 15.72
C ALA A 123 4.75 -7.54 16.01
N TRP A 124 3.95 -6.48 15.86
CA TRP A 124 4.39 -5.11 16.11
C TRP A 124 4.70 -4.83 17.57
N VAL A 125 3.90 -5.30 18.50
CA VAL A 125 4.19 -5.20 19.93
C VAL A 125 5.53 -5.86 20.27
N LYS A 126 5.82 -7.02 19.69
CA LYS A 126 7.07 -7.77 19.95
C LYS A 126 8.30 -7.18 19.28
N THR A 127 8.17 -6.66 18.06
CA THR A 127 9.32 -6.29 17.22
C THR A 127 9.59 -4.79 17.16
N ARG A 128 8.61 -3.97 17.52
CA ARG A 128 8.63 -2.51 17.31
C ARG A 128 8.17 -1.71 18.53
N GLU A 129 8.05 -2.37 19.68
CA GLU A 129 7.61 -1.74 20.93
C GLU A 129 6.26 -1.00 20.81
N TYR A 130 5.38 -1.48 19.91
CA TYR A 130 4.08 -0.85 19.69
C TYR A 130 3.24 -0.88 20.97
N PRO A 131 2.59 0.24 21.37
CA PRO A 131 1.86 0.30 22.63
C PRO A 131 0.69 -0.69 22.67
N VAL A 132 0.73 -1.65 23.60
CA VAL A 132 -0.32 -2.67 23.77
C VAL A 132 -1.69 -2.06 23.99
N ALA A 133 -1.76 -0.96 24.77
CA ALA A 133 -3.02 -0.27 25.03
C ALA A 133 -3.65 0.28 23.74
N HIS A 134 -2.84 0.78 22.81
CA HIS A 134 -3.33 1.28 21.53
C HIS A 134 -3.74 0.16 20.59
N ALA A 135 -2.98 -0.94 20.51
CA ALA A 135 -3.36 -2.13 19.77
C ALA A 135 -4.74 -2.64 20.23
N ASN A 136 -4.92 -2.78 21.54
CA ASN A 136 -6.21 -3.17 22.13
C ASN A 136 -7.32 -2.18 21.81
N PHE A 137 -7.07 -0.88 21.83
CA PHE A 137 -8.05 0.14 21.47
C PHE A 137 -8.52 -0.04 20.01
N VAL A 138 -7.60 -0.19 19.06
CA VAL A 138 -7.95 -0.35 17.64
C VAL A 138 -8.72 -1.66 17.41
N LEU A 139 -8.24 -2.76 17.97
CA LEU A 139 -8.91 -4.06 17.84
C LEU A 139 -10.32 -4.04 18.47
N THR A 140 -10.47 -3.43 19.65
CA THR A 140 -11.77 -3.28 20.32
C THR A 140 -12.70 -2.41 19.50
N PHE A 141 -12.19 -1.29 18.95
CA PHE A 141 -12.98 -0.43 18.07
C PHE A 141 -13.53 -1.19 16.87
N ILE A 142 -12.67 -1.92 16.15
CA ILE A 142 -13.08 -2.70 14.98
C ILE A 142 -14.07 -3.82 15.37
N ASN A 143 -13.80 -4.52 16.47
CA ASN A 143 -14.66 -5.63 16.93
C ASN A 143 -16.05 -5.16 17.37
N ASN A 144 -16.19 -3.89 17.78
CA ASN A 144 -17.49 -3.31 18.15
C ASN A 144 -18.33 -2.89 16.93
N VAL A 145 -17.77 -2.95 15.73
CA VAL A 145 -18.55 -2.73 14.50
C VAL A 145 -19.40 -3.96 14.23
N GLU A 146 -20.69 -3.77 14.11
CA GLU A 146 -21.66 -4.85 13.91
C GLU A 146 -21.27 -5.80 12.78
N GLY A 147 -21.28 -7.08 13.08
CA GLY A 147 -20.96 -8.15 12.13
C GLY A 147 -19.47 -8.25 11.74
N TYR A 148 -18.56 -7.65 12.53
CA TYR A 148 -17.12 -7.78 12.32
C TYR A 148 -16.46 -8.52 13.48
N ASP A 149 -15.90 -9.68 13.21
CA ASP A 149 -15.23 -10.53 14.21
C ASP A 149 -13.71 -10.51 13.94
N VAL A 150 -13.02 -9.70 14.75
CA VAL A 150 -11.56 -9.53 14.64
C VAL A 150 -10.80 -10.82 14.91
N GLN A 151 -11.31 -11.71 15.76
CA GLN A 151 -10.61 -12.94 16.13
C GLN A 151 -10.65 -13.99 15.02
N ASN A 152 -11.78 -14.08 14.33
CA ASN A 152 -11.99 -15.07 13.27
C ASN A 152 -11.78 -14.52 11.87
N TYR A 153 -11.61 -13.19 11.73
CA TYR A 153 -11.32 -12.60 10.43
C TYR A 153 -9.94 -13.03 9.92
N LYS A 154 -9.90 -13.42 8.65
CA LYS A 154 -8.66 -13.75 7.94
C LYS A 154 -8.53 -12.94 6.68
N GLY A 155 -7.27 -12.60 6.31
CA GLY A 155 -6.99 -11.87 5.09
C GLY A 155 -6.55 -10.43 5.31
N LEU A 156 -5.35 -10.24 5.87
CA LEU A 156 -4.74 -8.92 5.98
C LEU A 156 -4.15 -8.51 4.62
N LEU A 157 -4.41 -7.28 4.19
CA LEU A 157 -3.75 -6.71 3.02
C LEU A 157 -2.42 -6.05 3.41
N GLN A 158 -1.51 -5.97 2.44
CA GLN A 158 -0.27 -5.21 2.58
C GLN A 158 -0.45 -3.82 1.94
N ALA A 159 -0.24 -2.76 2.73
CA ALA A 159 -0.50 -1.41 2.29
C ALA A 159 0.60 -0.80 1.39
N CYS A 160 1.75 -1.49 1.25
CA CYS A 160 2.90 -0.98 0.48
C CYS A 160 2.72 -0.98 -1.05
N TYR A 161 1.66 -1.60 -1.55
CA TYR A 161 1.36 -1.70 -2.97
C TYR A 161 -0.14 -1.64 -3.23
N TRP A 162 -0.56 -0.73 -4.10
CA TRP A 162 -1.93 -0.67 -4.62
C TRP A 162 -1.92 -0.17 -6.05
N ILE A 163 -2.76 -0.78 -6.91
CA ILE A 163 -3.23 -0.11 -8.12
C ILE A 163 -4.65 0.36 -7.87
N GLN A 164 -4.95 1.57 -8.25
CA GLN A 164 -6.30 2.11 -8.18
C GLN A 164 -6.72 2.75 -9.49
N ARG A 165 -7.95 2.46 -9.90
CA ARG A 165 -8.63 3.20 -10.97
C ARG A 165 -9.29 4.44 -10.38
N ARG A 166 -9.22 5.59 -11.08
CA ARG A 166 -9.96 6.79 -10.70
C ARG A 166 -11.44 6.54 -10.88
N ASN A 167 -12.12 6.23 -9.80
CA ASN A 167 -13.58 6.08 -9.75
C ASN A 167 -14.10 6.42 -8.34
N LYS A 168 -15.40 6.62 -8.24
CA LYS A 168 -16.03 7.01 -6.98
C LYS A 168 -15.84 5.99 -5.86
N LEU A 169 -15.81 4.69 -6.19
CA LEU A 169 -15.58 3.64 -5.20
C LEU A 169 -14.22 3.81 -4.52
N ASN A 170 -13.15 3.99 -5.31
CA ASN A 170 -11.80 4.18 -4.78
C ASN A 170 -11.65 5.51 -4.03
N GLU A 171 -12.28 6.57 -4.51
CA GLU A 171 -12.29 7.87 -3.81
C GLU A 171 -12.98 7.76 -2.45
N ASP A 172 -14.14 7.10 -2.39
CA ASP A 172 -14.89 6.90 -1.15
C ASP A 172 -14.13 5.97 -0.19
N ALA A 173 -13.53 4.89 -0.70
CA ALA A 173 -12.71 3.98 0.09
C ALA A 173 -11.49 4.70 0.69
N ASN A 174 -10.74 5.42 -0.12
CA ASN A 174 -9.59 6.20 0.32
C ASN A 174 -9.99 7.22 1.41
N ARG A 175 -11.07 7.97 1.19
CA ARG A 175 -11.57 8.95 2.15
C ARG A 175 -11.93 8.30 3.49
N LEU A 176 -12.61 7.15 3.44
CA LEU A 176 -13.04 6.46 4.65
C LEU A 176 -11.85 5.86 5.40
N ILE A 177 -10.90 5.22 4.68
CA ILE A 177 -9.68 4.69 5.29
C ILE A 177 -8.89 5.82 5.97
N TYR A 178 -8.68 6.94 5.26
CA TYR A 178 -7.98 8.10 5.83
C TYR A 178 -8.66 8.63 7.08
N ALA A 179 -9.98 8.77 7.06
CA ALA A 179 -10.75 9.25 8.21
C ALA A 179 -10.62 8.32 9.43
N PHE A 180 -10.69 7.00 9.23
CA PHE A 180 -10.48 6.02 10.31
C PHE A 180 -9.04 6.01 10.81
N CYS A 181 -8.04 6.05 9.92
CA CYS A 181 -6.64 6.15 10.33
C CYS A 181 -6.41 7.40 11.19
N LYS A 182 -6.92 8.55 10.76
CA LYS A 182 -6.83 9.80 11.51
C LYS A 182 -7.53 9.73 12.87
N TYR A 183 -8.71 9.13 12.92
CA TYR A 183 -9.46 8.98 14.17
C TYR A 183 -8.73 8.06 15.15
N LEU A 184 -8.23 6.93 14.67
CA LEU A 184 -7.59 5.92 15.49
C LEU A 184 -6.16 6.30 15.91
N ALA A 185 -5.43 7.03 15.07
CA ALA A 185 -4.11 7.59 15.40
C ALA A 185 -4.23 8.86 16.30
N GLY A 186 -5.31 9.61 16.19
CA GLY A 186 -5.44 11.00 16.60
C GLY A 186 -5.42 11.32 18.10
N ARG A 187 -5.15 10.34 18.98
CA ARG A 187 -4.93 10.58 20.42
C ARG A 187 -3.51 10.29 20.86
N ASN A 188 -2.70 9.78 19.97
CA ASN A 188 -1.31 9.49 20.25
C ASN A 188 -0.52 9.72 18.95
N GLU A 189 0.05 10.91 18.78
CA GLU A 189 0.78 11.30 17.56
C GLU A 189 2.00 10.41 17.28
N ASP A 190 2.46 9.66 18.29
CA ASP A 190 3.56 8.71 18.19
C ASP A 190 3.12 7.32 17.69
N VAL A 191 1.81 7.08 17.52
CA VAL A 191 1.30 5.78 17.08
C VAL A 191 1.19 5.71 15.57
N GLU A 192 2.22 5.21 14.98
CA GLU A 192 2.28 4.87 13.56
C GLU A 192 1.63 3.49 13.32
N ARG A 193 1.20 3.21 12.06
CA ARG A 193 0.87 1.85 11.56
C ARG A 193 -0.49 1.25 11.92
N VAL A 194 -1.50 2.06 11.84
CA VAL A 194 -2.88 1.55 11.85
C VAL A 194 -3.41 1.27 10.43
N ASP A 195 -2.72 1.74 9.42
CA ASP A 195 -3.25 1.83 8.06
C ASP A 195 -3.53 0.48 7.38
N GLN A 196 -2.70 -0.54 7.55
CA GLN A 196 -2.96 -1.88 7.01
C GLN A 196 -4.22 -2.52 7.59
N VAL A 197 -4.32 -2.48 8.91
CA VAL A 197 -5.45 -3.01 9.64
C VAL A 197 -6.73 -2.25 9.30
N VAL A 198 -6.67 -0.92 9.31
CA VAL A 198 -7.80 -0.05 8.96
C VAL A 198 -8.22 -0.22 7.52
N ALA A 199 -7.28 -0.27 6.58
CA ALA A 199 -7.61 -0.46 5.17
C ALA A 199 -8.27 -1.82 4.93
N THR A 200 -7.74 -2.89 5.55
CA THR A 200 -8.36 -4.22 5.49
C THR A 200 -9.79 -4.20 6.04
N PHE A 201 -9.98 -3.60 7.21
CA PHE A 201 -11.30 -3.47 7.84
C PHE A 201 -12.27 -2.69 6.94
N VAL A 202 -11.89 -1.50 6.49
CA VAL A 202 -12.76 -0.64 5.68
C VAL A 202 -13.15 -1.31 4.38
N LEU A 203 -12.18 -1.86 3.65
CA LEU A 203 -12.47 -2.52 2.38
C LEU A 203 -13.36 -3.74 2.55
N SER A 204 -13.07 -4.60 3.54
CA SER A 204 -13.86 -5.81 3.76
C SER A 204 -15.26 -5.52 4.25
N LYS A 205 -15.43 -4.51 5.10
CA LYS A 205 -16.72 -4.18 5.71
C LYS A 205 -17.62 -3.35 4.79
N PHE A 206 -17.08 -2.32 4.16
CA PHE A 206 -17.86 -1.31 3.46
C PHE A 206 -17.78 -1.40 1.94
N PHE A 207 -16.70 -1.97 1.40
CA PHE A 207 -16.44 -2.07 -0.04
C PHE A 207 -16.28 -3.51 -0.52
N GLY A 208 -16.95 -4.41 0.15
CA GLY A 208 -16.85 -5.85 -0.12
C GLY A 208 -17.33 -6.28 -1.50
N THR A 209 -17.96 -5.40 -2.28
CA THR A 209 -18.36 -5.64 -3.69
C THR A 209 -17.31 -5.16 -4.68
N ALA A 210 -16.24 -4.49 -4.21
CA ALA A 210 -15.15 -4.06 -5.09
C ALA A 210 -14.57 -5.25 -5.86
N ASN A 211 -14.34 -5.05 -7.15
CA ASN A 211 -13.67 -6.03 -7.98
C ASN A 211 -12.15 -5.85 -7.83
N ILE A 212 -11.49 -6.82 -7.16
CA ILE A 212 -10.10 -6.72 -6.75
C ILE A 212 -9.24 -7.72 -7.52
N MET A 213 -8.19 -7.21 -8.19
CA MET A 213 -7.09 -8.02 -8.68
C MET A 213 -6.10 -8.28 -7.54
N TRP A 214 -6.00 -9.51 -7.10
CA TRP A 214 -5.03 -9.89 -6.09
C TRP A 214 -3.69 -10.22 -6.73
N VAL A 215 -2.61 -9.68 -6.13
CA VAL A 215 -1.24 -9.87 -6.58
C VAL A 215 -0.46 -10.65 -5.53
N ASP A 216 0.35 -11.59 -5.99
CA ASP A 216 1.21 -12.40 -5.13
C ASP A 216 2.32 -11.53 -4.52
N GLN A 217 2.56 -11.70 -3.23
CA GLN A 217 3.59 -11.00 -2.47
C GLN A 217 5.02 -11.24 -3.00
N ARG A 218 5.26 -12.33 -3.76
CA ARG A 218 6.53 -12.56 -4.45
C ARG A 218 6.88 -11.47 -5.48
N MET A 219 5.92 -10.62 -5.86
CA MET A 219 6.20 -9.45 -6.68
C MET A 219 7.28 -8.53 -6.08
N TYR A 220 7.41 -8.47 -4.74
CA TYR A 220 8.46 -7.67 -4.08
C TYR A 220 9.87 -8.22 -4.20
N GLN A 221 10.03 -9.41 -4.73
CA GLN A 221 11.32 -10.07 -4.93
C GLN A 221 11.41 -10.64 -6.34
N SER A 222 10.63 -10.06 -7.24
CA SER A 222 10.57 -10.40 -8.64
C SER A 222 11.36 -9.40 -9.47
N ASP A 223 11.30 -9.59 -10.77
CA ASP A 223 11.84 -8.63 -11.74
C ASP A 223 11.09 -7.27 -11.71
N TYR A 224 9.89 -7.20 -11.12
CA TYR A 224 9.07 -5.97 -11.11
C TYR A 224 9.42 -5.04 -9.96
N PHE A 225 9.59 -5.57 -8.75
CA PHE A 225 9.84 -4.78 -7.56
C PHE A 225 10.97 -5.35 -6.72
N THR A 226 11.63 -4.46 -6.00
CA THR A 226 12.55 -4.83 -4.91
C THR A 226 12.13 -4.12 -3.65
N TRP A 227 12.04 -4.86 -2.55
CA TRP A 227 11.76 -4.30 -1.26
C TRP A 227 13.05 -4.09 -0.47
N TYR A 228 13.20 -2.91 0.13
CA TYR A 228 14.37 -2.51 0.90
C TYR A 228 14.01 -2.26 2.35
N PRO A 229 14.89 -2.59 3.31
CA PRO A 229 14.79 -2.05 4.66
C PRO A 229 14.88 -0.52 4.63
N HIS A 230 14.21 0.14 5.57
CA HIS A 230 14.29 1.59 5.69
C HIS A 230 15.75 2.09 5.74
N LYS A 231 16.03 3.16 5.00
CA LYS A 231 17.37 3.77 4.90
C LYS A 231 18.47 2.81 4.41
N SER A 232 18.13 1.80 3.62
CA SER A 232 19.06 0.81 3.11
C SER A 232 19.00 0.68 1.59
N ASN A 233 20.16 0.53 0.96
CA ASN A 233 20.28 0.15 -0.44
C ASN A 233 20.47 -1.37 -0.63
N VAL A 234 20.44 -2.14 0.47
CA VAL A 234 20.55 -3.59 0.42
C VAL A 234 19.14 -4.18 0.46
N PRO A 235 18.70 -4.92 -0.56
CA PRO A 235 17.37 -5.52 -0.60
C PRO A 235 17.13 -6.48 0.57
N PHE A 236 15.88 -6.63 1.00
CA PHE A 236 15.49 -7.74 1.85
C PHE A 236 15.84 -9.08 1.18
N GLY A 237 16.23 -10.06 1.99
CA GLY A 237 16.48 -11.42 1.52
C GLY A 237 15.25 -12.03 0.83
N LYS A 238 15.47 -13.07 0.01
CA LYS A 238 14.37 -13.76 -0.68
C LYS A 238 13.44 -14.43 0.35
N MET A 239 12.14 -14.22 0.19
CA MET A 239 11.12 -14.94 0.96
C MET A 239 11.09 -16.40 0.53
N GLU A 240 11.12 -17.31 1.48
CA GLU A 240 10.93 -18.72 1.20
C GLU A 240 9.44 -19.05 1.02
N ALA A 241 9.15 -20.14 0.30
CA ALA A 241 7.77 -20.55 0.06
C ALA A 241 6.94 -20.77 1.34
N LYS A 242 7.59 -21.15 2.44
CA LYS A 242 6.97 -21.32 3.77
C LYS A 242 6.52 -20.01 4.42
N ASP A 243 7.14 -18.87 4.00
CA ASP A 243 6.85 -17.55 4.54
C ASP A 243 5.73 -16.84 3.76
N LEU A 244 5.18 -17.52 2.75
CA LEU A 244 4.15 -16.97 1.88
C LEU A 244 2.77 -17.40 2.34
N CYS A 245 1.97 -16.46 2.79
CA CYS A 245 0.56 -16.69 3.08
C CYS A 245 -0.25 -16.72 1.80
N LYS A 246 -1.23 -17.65 1.71
CA LYS A 246 -2.26 -17.54 0.68
C LYS A 246 -3.22 -16.42 1.07
N PRO A 247 -3.47 -15.45 0.19
CA PRO A 247 -4.37 -14.37 0.50
C PRO A 247 -5.78 -14.88 0.81
N TYR A 248 -6.41 -14.19 1.75
CA TYR A 248 -7.81 -14.37 2.09
C TYR A 248 -8.56 -13.10 1.74
N TRP A 249 -9.82 -13.24 1.42
CA TRP A 249 -10.71 -12.11 1.34
C TRP A 249 -12.06 -12.50 1.92
N LYS A 250 -12.55 -11.72 2.85
CA LYS A 250 -13.79 -12.04 3.59
C LYS A 250 -13.79 -13.43 4.24
N GLY A 251 -12.63 -13.93 4.65
CA GLY A 251 -12.48 -15.25 5.27
C GLY A 251 -12.30 -16.42 4.29
N GLU A 252 -12.35 -16.17 2.99
CA GLU A 252 -12.16 -17.20 1.96
C GLU A 252 -10.76 -17.15 1.35
N ARG A 253 -10.17 -18.32 1.06
CA ARG A 253 -8.89 -18.38 0.35
C ARG A 253 -9.07 -18.01 -1.11
N LEU A 254 -8.23 -17.11 -1.59
CA LEU A 254 -8.21 -16.70 -2.99
C LEU A 254 -7.38 -17.68 -3.82
N HIS A 255 -7.92 -18.07 -4.97
CA HIS A 255 -7.30 -19.04 -5.87
C HIS A 255 -6.66 -18.37 -7.10
N ASN A 256 -7.24 -17.28 -7.58
CA ASN A 256 -6.82 -16.58 -8.80
C ASN A 256 -5.96 -15.36 -8.48
N VAL A 257 -4.78 -15.61 -7.90
CA VAL A 257 -3.82 -14.55 -7.56
C VAL A 257 -2.82 -14.42 -8.69
N VAL A 258 -2.65 -13.22 -9.21
CA VAL A 258 -1.65 -12.90 -10.25
C VAL A 258 -0.25 -13.04 -9.66
N ARG A 259 0.58 -13.86 -10.27
CA ARG A 259 1.96 -14.11 -9.90
C ARG A 259 2.92 -13.46 -10.90
N PRO A 260 4.20 -13.23 -10.52
CA PRO A 260 5.18 -12.65 -11.44
C PRO A 260 5.29 -13.36 -12.78
N GLN A 261 5.20 -14.71 -12.77
CA GLN A 261 5.28 -15.50 -13.99
C GLN A 261 4.00 -15.46 -14.86
N ASP A 262 2.92 -14.89 -14.34
CA ASP A 262 1.65 -14.76 -15.08
C ASP A 262 1.60 -13.43 -15.89
N LEU A 263 2.64 -12.59 -15.71
CA LEU A 263 2.85 -11.29 -16.35
C LEU A 263 3.92 -11.37 -17.44
#